data_bdd461c8ddb9738a7245b97bd74b380d
#
_entry.id   bdd461c8ddb9738a7245b97bd74b380d
#
_cell.length_a   1.000
_cell.length_b   1.000
_cell.length_c   1.000
_cell.angle_alpha   90.00
_cell.angle_beta   90.00
_cell.angle_gamma   90.00
#
_symmetry.space_group_name_H-M   'P 1'
#
loop_
_entity.id
_entity.type
_entity.pdbx_description
1 polymer ?
#
loop_
_entity_poly.entity_id
_entity_poly.type
_entity_poly.pdbx_seq_one_letter_code
_entity_poly.pdbx_strand_id
1 'polypeptide(L)'
;RAREMEHEFPGINQMLSKIAEGIAVEGMESLTPALVDRLVPITSYLPEGAAVALLSPERIATRAINLTETNREFLHAAWNAASAGAQSPIDLSAGDFLTVTELRTQYSGGEWWTFSAFQHGPDASEPLPEELDLDEILAIRINAKAVPTFAGNVDGAVDHVEALLKQDWTVIVAAEGHGLVE
;
A
#
# COMPACT_ATOMS: atom_id res chain seq x y z
N ARG A 1 26.79 3.95 9.43
CA ARG A 1 25.91 5.13 9.50
C ARG A 1 25.42 5.43 10.91
N ALA A 2 24.77 4.52 11.64
CA ALA A 2 24.30 4.80 13.01
C ALA A 2 25.39 5.41 13.90
N ARG A 3 26.62 4.89 13.86
CA ARG A 3 27.77 5.44 14.63
C ARG A 3 28.20 6.83 14.15
N GLU A 4 28.05 7.15 12.89
CA GLU A 4 28.36 8.46 12.33
C GLU A 4 27.34 9.49 12.81
N MET A 5 26.06 9.11 12.89
CA MET A 5 24.97 9.96 13.36
C MET A 5 25.00 10.25 14.87
N GLU A 6 25.69 9.45 15.70
CA GLU A 6 25.79 9.69 17.14
C GLU A 6 26.32 11.10 17.47
N HIS A 7 27.18 11.64 16.64
CA HIS A 7 27.73 13.00 16.83
C HIS A 7 26.77 14.11 16.38
N GLU A 8 25.90 13.80 15.45
CA GLU A 8 24.98 14.79 14.87
C GLU A 8 23.70 14.92 15.71
N PHE A 9 23.26 13.84 16.35
CA PHE A 9 22.00 13.78 17.08
C PHE A 9 22.17 13.25 18.52
N PRO A 10 22.72 14.06 19.45
CA PRO A 10 23.01 13.59 20.80
C PRO A 10 21.79 13.10 21.59
N GLY A 11 20.57 13.57 21.24
CA GLY A 11 19.35 13.14 21.93
C GLY A 11 18.91 11.70 21.67
N ILE A 12 19.44 11.06 20.62
CA ILE A 12 19.12 9.67 20.24
C ILE A 12 20.35 8.75 20.28
N ASN A 13 21.45 9.19 20.87
CA ASN A 13 22.70 8.43 20.90
C ASN A 13 22.53 7.02 21.43
N GLN A 14 21.77 6.82 22.52
CA GLN A 14 21.54 5.50 23.09
C GLN A 14 20.80 4.57 22.11
N MET A 15 19.86 5.11 21.33
CA MET A 15 19.17 4.37 20.28
C MET A 15 20.13 4.00 19.14
N LEU A 16 20.91 4.97 18.66
CA LEU A 16 21.88 4.76 17.59
C LEU A 16 22.96 3.75 17.97
N SER A 17 23.47 3.79 19.21
CA SER A 17 24.44 2.82 19.72
C SER A 17 23.86 1.39 19.68
N LYS A 18 22.64 1.19 20.17
CA LYS A 18 21.96 -0.11 20.13
C LYS A 18 21.73 -0.60 18.69
N ILE A 19 21.29 0.27 17.80
CA ILE A 19 21.12 -0.06 16.37
C ILE A 19 22.47 -0.46 15.75
N ALA A 20 23.55 0.25 16.09
CA ALA A 20 24.90 -0.06 15.60
C ALA A 20 25.42 -1.42 16.10
N GLU A 21 24.90 -1.91 17.23
CA GLU A 21 25.14 -3.24 17.78
C GLU A 21 24.21 -4.32 17.23
N GLY A 22 23.27 -3.95 16.36
CA GLY A 22 22.27 -4.86 15.79
C GLY A 22 21.08 -5.16 16.72
N ILE A 23 20.90 -4.35 17.77
CA ILE A 23 19.81 -4.49 18.72
C ILE A 23 18.61 -3.70 18.24
N ALA A 24 17.46 -4.37 18.07
CA ALA A 24 16.19 -3.72 17.72
C ALA A 24 15.74 -2.81 18.87
N VAL A 25 15.34 -1.59 18.53
CA VAL A 25 14.84 -0.57 19.46
C VAL A 25 13.51 -0.03 18.95
N GLU A 26 12.56 0.16 19.85
CA GLU A 26 11.27 0.77 19.51
C GLU A 26 11.47 2.16 18.90
N GLY A 27 10.81 2.44 17.78
CA GLY A 27 10.93 3.70 17.05
C GLY A 27 12.11 3.78 16.08
N MET A 28 12.94 2.74 15.97
CA MET A 28 14.08 2.74 15.03
C MET A 28 13.65 2.80 13.56
N GLU A 29 12.43 2.36 13.26
CA GLU A 29 11.85 2.41 11.93
C GLU A 29 11.74 3.83 11.40
N SER A 30 11.52 4.81 12.27
CA SER A 30 11.48 6.23 11.89
C SER A 30 12.83 6.78 11.43
N LEU A 31 13.94 6.10 11.79
CA LEU A 31 15.29 6.48 11.37
C LEU A 31 15.74 5.77 10.08
N THR A 32 14.92 4.88 9.54
CA THR A 32 15.27 4.09 8.34
C THR A 32 15.82 4.95 7.19
N PRO A 33 15.18 6.07 6.78
CA PRO A 33 15.69 6.88 5.67
C PRO A 33 17.09 7.46 5.90
N ALA A 34 17.43 7.73 7.16
CA ALA A 34 18.76 8.23 7.52
C ALA A 34 19.81 7.11 7.64
N LEU A 35 19.39 5.90 8.00
CA LEU A 35 20.27 4.76 8.22
C LEU A 35 20.61 3.99 6.93
N VAL A 36 19.77 4.06 5.90
CA VAL A 36 19.99 3.41 4.60
C VAL A 36 20.39 4.43 3.54
N ASP A 37 21.04 3.96 2.48
CA ASP A 37 21.48 4.88 1.41
C ASP A 37 20.31 5.41 0.59
N ARG A 38 19.29 4.58 0.40
CA ARG A 38 18.04 4.94 -0.26
C ARG A 38 16.95 3.93 0.06
N LEU A 39 15.73 4.39 0.09
CA LEU A 39 14.56 3.53 0.00
C LEU A 39 14.28 3.21 -1.47
N VAL A 40 13.78 2.03 -1.73
CA VAL A 40 13.39 1.58 -3.07
C VAL A 40 11.95 1.07 -3.02
N PRO A 41 11.17 1.27 -4.08
CA PRO A 41 9.81 0.75 -4.12
C PRO A 41 9.82 -0.80 -4.10
N ILE A 42 8.75 -1.39 -3.56
CA ILE A 42 8.61 -2.85 -3.50
C ILE A 42 8.70 -3.51 -4.89
N THR A 43 8.29 -2.78 -5.92
CA THR A 43 8.37 -3.23 -7.32
C THR A 43 9.81 -3.49 -7.79
N SER A 44 10.81 -2.90 -7.14
CA SER A 44 12.23 -3.15 -7.45
C SER A 44 12.69 -4.58 -7.10
N TYR A 45 11.92 -5.32 -6.32
CA TYR A 45 12.20 -6.71 -5.96
C TYR A 45 11.50 -7.73 -6.87
N LEU A 46 10.68 -7.26 -7.81
CA LEU A 46 9.98 -8.13 -8.73
C LEU A 46 10.94 -8.62 -9.82
N PRO A 47 10.81 -9.88 -10.25
CA PRO A 47 11.58 -10.41 -11.37
C PRO A 47 11.16 -9.70 -12.66
N GLU A 48 12.08 -9.71 -13.65
CA GLU A 48 11.79 -9.20 -14.99
C GLU A 48 10.58 -9.91 -15.60
N GLY A 49 9.68 -9.15 -16.21
CA GLY A 49 8.45 -9.66 -16.80
C GLY A 49 7.32 -9.93 -15.81
N ALA A 50 7.49 -9.64 -14.52
CA ALA A 50 6.40 -9.73 -13.56
C ALA A 50 5.29 -8.74 -13.90
N ALA A 51 4.03 -9.11 -13.67
CA ALA A 51 2.91 -8.19 -13.76
C ALA A 51 2.56 -7.61 -12.40
N VAL A 52 2.23 -6.32 -12.35
CA VAL A 52 1.69 -5.65 -11.18
C VAL A 52 0.19 -5.51 -11.35
N ALA A 53 -0.58 -5.95 -10.37
CA ALA A 53 -2.03 -5.84 -10.36
C ALA A 53 -2.52 -5.02 -9.16
N LEU A 54 -3.18 -3.91 -9.41
CA LEU A 54 -3.84 -3.08 -8.40
C LEU A 54 -5.31 -3.46 -8.29
N LEU A 55 -5.72 -3.99 -7.16
CA LEU A 55 -7.11 -4.29 -6.85
C LEU A 55 -7.73 -3.12 -6.06
N SER A 56 -8.83 -2.58 -6.55
CA SER A 56 -9.46 -1.36 -6.00
C SER A 56 -8.48 -0.17 -5.98
N PRO A 57 -7.97 0.27 -7.14
CA PRO A 57 -6.96 1.32 -7.24
C PRO A 57 -7.39 2.61 -6.57
N GLU A 58 -8.68 2.94 -6.54
CA GLU A 58 -9.26 4.11 -5.87
C GLU A 58 -8.98 4.09 -4.35
N ARG A 59 -9.10 2.92 -3.74
CA ARG A 59 -8.82 2.76 -2.30
C ARG A 59 -7.34 2.86 -2.01
N ILE A 60 -6.49 2.38 -2.93
CA ILE A 60 -5.04 2.48 -2.82
C ILE A 60 -4.63 3.95 -2.91
N ALA A 61 -5.13 4.69 -3.90
CA ALA A 61 -4.85 6.12 -4.06
C ALA A 61 -5.30 6.92 -2.83
N THR A 62 -6.54 6.75 -2.38
CA THR A 62 -7.05 7.40 -1.17
C THR A 62 -6.18 7.09 0.05
N ARG A 63 -5.74 5.85 0.21
CA ARG A 63 -4.87 5.48 1.33
C ARG A 63 -3.49 6.11 1.23
N ALA A 64 -2.93 6.20 0.04
CA ALA A 64 -1.64 6.84 -0.21
C ALA A 64 -1.69 8.33 0.13
N ILE A 65 -2.73 9.05 -0.33
CA ILE A 65 -2.97 10.45 -0.01
C ILE A 65 -3.05 10.64 1.51
N ASN A 66 -3.92 9.89 2.19
CA ASN A 66 -4.12 10.01 3.63
C ASN A 66 -2.83 9.74 4.42
N LEU A 67 -1.99 8.79 3.98
CA LEU A 67 -0.70 8.52 4.62
C LEU A 67 0.26 9.70 4.47
N THR A 68 0.34 10.29 3.29
CA THR A 68 1.18 11.44 3.02
C THR A 68 0.73 12.67 3.83
N GLU A 69 -0.58 12.92 3.88
CA GLU A 69 -1.15 14.03 4.66
C GLU A 69 -0.89 13.85 6.16
N THR A 70 -1.18 12.66 6.70
CA THR A 70 -0.93 12.33 8.11
C THR A 70 0.53 12.52 8.47
N ASN A 71 1.46 12.06 7.63
CA ASN A 71 2.89 12.24 7.86
C ASN A 71 3.28 13.72 7.87
N ARG A 72 2.75 14.52 6.96
CA ARG A 72 2.99 15.95 6.91
C ARG A 72 2.47 16.65 8.16
N GLU A 73 1.30 16.28 8.66
CA GLU A 73 0.74 16.82 9.91
C GLU A 73 1.63 16.49 11.12
N PHE A 74 2.11 15.26 11.23
CA PHE A 74 3.04 14.85 12.28
C PHE A 74 4.33 15.64 12.26
N LEU A 75 4.93 15.81 11.08
CA LEU A 75 6.13 16.63 10.92
C LEU A 75 5.87 18.08 11.33
N HIS A 76 4.77 18.66 10.88
CA HIS A 76 4.42 20.03 11.23
C HIS A 76 4.22 20.21 12.74
N ALA A 77 3.55 19.26 13.39
CA ALA A 77 3.39 19.25 14.85
C ALA A 77 4.74 19.13 15.58
N ALA A 78 5.62 18.26 15.09
CA ALA A 78 6.96 18.07 15.66
C ALA A 78 7.85 19.32 15.49
N TRP A 79 7.81 19.99 14.34
CA TRP A 79 8.49 21.28 14.13
C TRP A 79 7.96 22.38 15.04
N ASN A 80 6.64 22.46 15.24
CA ASN A 80 6.05 23.41 16.17
C ASN A 80 6.51 23.15 17.63
N ALA A 81 6.58 21.89 18.04
CA ALA A 81 7.09 21.53 19.35
C ALA A 81 8.59 21.86 19.51
N ALA A 82 9.38 21.67 18.45
CA ALA A 82 10.80 22.01 18.44
C ALA A 82 11.03 23.52 18.57
N SER A 83 10.21 24.33 17.92
CA SER A 83 10.28 25.82 18.05
C SER A 83 9.91 26.30 19.45
N ALA A 84 9.19 25.50 20.24
CA ALA A 84 8.87 25.75 21.64
C ALA A 84 9.92 25.17 22.63
N GLY A 85 11.08 24.69 22.12
CA GLY A 85 12.19 24.19 22.93
C GLY A 85 12.30 22.66 23.04
N ALA A 86 11.48 21.91 22.32
CA ALA A 86 11.67 20.48 22.14
C ALA A 86 12.82 20.20 21.16
N GLN A 87 13.26 18.94 21.06
CA GLN A 87 14.27 18.55 20.06
C GLN A 87 13.70 18.74 18.65
N SER A 88 14.55 19.26 17.75
CA SER A 88 14.19 19.39 16.34
C SER A 88 13.93 18.01 15.74
N PRO A 89 12.81 17.79 15.05
CA PRO A 89 12.58 16.54 14.37
C PRO A 89 13.60 16.39 13.23
N ILE A 90 14.02 15.18 13.00
CA ILE A 90 14.76 14.84 11.80
C ILE A 90 13.70 14.72 10.69
N ASP A 91 13.78 15.55 9.66
CA ASP A 91 12.92 15.40 8.50
C ASP A 91 13.42 14.21 7.66
N LEU A 92 12.91 13.03 7.98
CA LEU A 92 13.24 11.78 7.30
C LEU A 92 12.23 11.44 6.19
N SER A 93 11.20 12.27 6.01
CA SER A 93 10.09 11.97 5.10
C SER A 93 10.25 12.54 3.70
N ALA A 94 11.20 13.43 3.49
CA ALA A 94 11.43 14.01 2.17
C ALA A 94 11.95 12.95 1.20
N GLY A 95 11.05 12.35 0.42
CA GLY A 95 11.36 11.33 -0.58
C GLY A 95 10.99 9.88 -0.21
N ASP A 96 10.34 9.66 0.94
CA ASP A 96 9.98 8.31 1.38
C ASP A 96 8.66 7.79 0.79
N PHE A 97 7.87 8.67 0.19
CA PHE A 97 6.59 8.32 -0.40
C PHE A 97 6.61 8.57 -1.90
N LEU A 98 6.08 7.60 -2.62
CA LEU A 98 5.80 7.71 -4.04
C LEU A 98 4.28 7.73 -4.24
N THR A 99 3.81 8.54 -5.14
CA THR A 99 2.45 8.43 -5.65
C THR A 99 2.30 7.14 -6.45
N VAL A 100 1.07 6.69 -6.66
CA VAL A 100 0.79 5.52 -7.49
C VAL A 100 1.25 5.75 -8.94
N THR A 101 1.11 6.97 -9.43
CA THR A 101 1.56 7.39 -10.77
C THR A 101 3.08 7.35 -10.90
N GLU A 102 3.81 7.87 -9.91
CA GLU A 102 5.27 7.79 -9.89
C GLU A 102 5.76 6.34 -9.82
N LEU A 103 5.12 5.52 -8.98
CA LEU A 103 5.44 4.11 -8.87
C LEU A 103 5.24 3.39 -10.21
N ARG A 104 4.13 3.65 -10.90
CA ARG A 104 3.85 3.11 -12.23
C ARG A 104 4.89 3.55 -13.25
N THR A 105 5.23 4.85 -13.26
CA THR A 105 6.23 5.42 -14.19
C THR A 105 7.62 4.81 -13.97
N GLN A 106 7.98 4.53 -12.72
CA GLN A 106 9.26 3.90 -12.39
C GLN A 106 9.28 2.40 -12.69
N TYR A 107 8.11 1.75 -12.77
CA TYR A 107 8.02 0.33 -13.03
C TYR A 107 8.05 0.05 -14.53
N SER A 108 9.18 -0.41 -15.02
CA SER A 108 9.40 -0.80 -16.44
C SER A 108 9.56 -2.31 -16.63
N GLY A 109 9.39 -3.10 -15.55
CA GLY A 109 9.73 -4.53 -15.54
C GLY A 109 8.70 -5.45 -16.18
N GLY A 110 7.46 -5.00 -16.44
CA GLY A 110 6.38 -5.84 -16.95
C GLY A 110 5.06 -5.11 -17.12
N GLU A 111 3.97 -5.86 -17.10
CA GLU A 111 2.62 -5.34 -17.29
C GLU A 111 2.08 -4.70 -16.02
N TRP A 112 1.20 -3.71 -16.20
CA TRP A 112 0.51 -3.03 -15.11
C TRP A 112 -0.99 -3.09 -15.33
N TRP A 113 -1.71 -3.72 -14.39
CA TRP A 113 -3.15 -3.93 -14.45
C TRP A 113 -3.84 -3.24 -13.28
N THR A 114 -5.01 -2.69 -13.54
CA THR A 114 -5.91 -2.15 -12.51
C THR A 114 -7.25 -2.85 -12.58
N PHE A 115 -7.75 -3.31 -11.43
CA PHE A 115 -9.05 -3.96 -11.29
C PHE A 115 -9.94 -3.12 -10.38
N SER A 116 -10.91 -2.46 -10.98
CA SER A 116 -11.88 -1.62 -10.27
C SER A 116 -13.28 -2.22 -10.33
N ALA A 117 -14.03 -2.06 -9.24
CA ALA A 117 -15.46 -2.36 -9.21
C ALA A 117 -16.30 -1.22 -9.83
N PHE A 118 -15.69 -0.06 -10.06
CA PHE A 118 -16.35 1.10 -10.62
C PHE A 118 -16.15 1.16 -12.14
N GLN A 119 -17.15 1.72 -12.82
CA GLN A 119 -17.02 1.98 -14.25
C GLN A 119 -16.22 3.27 -14.45
N HIS A 120 -15.09 3.16 -15.16
CA HIS A 120 -14.27 4.29 -15.55
C HIS A 120 -14.49 4.61 -17.01
N GLY A 121 -14.55 5.89 -17.35
CA GLY A 121 -14.73 6.37 -18.71
C GLY A 121 -15.50 7.71 -18.75
N PRO A 122 -15.73 8.27 -19.93
CA PRO A 122 -16.38 9.57 -20.08
C PRO A 122 -17.80 9.62 -19.49
N ASP A 123 -18.43 8.47 -19.28
CA ASP A 123 -19.77 8.35 -18.71
C ASP A 123 -19.77 8.00 -17.20
N ALA A 124 -18.60 8.01 -16.55
CA ALA A 124 -18.48 7.71 -15.12
C ALA A 124 -19.07 8.86 -14.29
N SER A 125 -19.90 8.51 -13.29
CA SER A 125 -20.56 9.49 -12.41
C SER A 125 -19.62 10.16 -11.40
N GLU A 126 -18.45 9.58 -11.16
CA GLU A 126 -17.43 10.11 -10.25
C GLU A 126 -16.07 10.15 -10.94
N PRO A 127 -15.34 11.27 -10.86
CA PRO A 127 -14.00 11.35 -11.37
C PRO A 127 -13.07 10.44 -10.51
N LEU A 128 -12.14 9.79 -11.18
CA LEU A 128 -11.05 9.11 -10.49
C LEU A 128 -10.15 10.14 -9.78
N PRO A 129 -9.50 9.75 -8.68
CA PRO A 129 -8.43 10.56 -8.13
C PRO A 129 -7.40 10.90 -9.22
N GLU A 130 -6.97 12.17 -9.29
CA GLU A 130 -5.97 12.63 -10.27
C GLU A 130 -4.67 11.80 -10.25
N GLU A 131 -4.38 11.14 -9.14
CA GLU A 131 -3.24 10.24 -8.99
C GLU A 131 -3.33 8.94 -9.80
N LEU A 132 -4.51 8.61 -10.31
CA LEU A 132 -4.71 7.49 -11.21
C LEU A 132 -4.86 8.01 -12.63
N ASP A 133 -3.78 8.52 -13.21
CA ASP A 133 -3.76 8.94 -14.61
C ASP A 133 -4.11 7.75 -15.54
N LEU A 134 -5.36 7.73 -15.98
CA LEU A 134 -5.94 6.67 -16.81
C LEU A 134 -6.13 7.09 -18.27
N ASP A 135 -5.61 8.24 -18.67
CA ASP A 135 -5.88 8.83 -19.97
C ASP A 135 -5.47 7.98 -21.19
N GLU A 136 -4.63 6.96 -20.97
CA GLU A 136 -4.16 6.05 -22.02
C GLU A 136 -4.53 4.58 -21.77
N ILE A 137 -5.44 4.27 -20.85
CA ILE A 137 -5.72 2.87 -20.47
C ILE A 137 -6.82 2.27 -21.33
N LEU A 138 -6.51 1.15 -21.98
CA LEU A 138 -7.51 0.26 -22.56
C LEU A 138 -8.36 -0.34 -21.43
N ALA A 139 -9.57 0.21 -21.22
CA ALA A 139 -10.51 -0.33 -20.25
C ALA A 139 -11.28 -1.53 -20.85
N ILE A 140 -11.17 -2.68 -20.19
CA ILE A 140 -11.94 -3.88 -20.53
C ILE A 140 -13.02 -4.08 -19.47
N ARG A 141 -14.28 -4.06 -19.90
CA ARG A 141 -15.40 -4.34 -19.01
C ARG A 141 -15.58 -5.85 -18.85
N ILE A 142 -15.42 -6.34 -17.62
CA ILE A 142 -15.76 -7.71 -17.26
C ILE A 142 -17.19 -7.75 -16.74
N ASN A 143 -18.04 -8.56 -17.37
CA ASN A 143 -19.43 -8.73 -16.93
C ASN A 143 -19.45 -9.69 -15.73
N ALA A 144 -19.24 -9.15 -14.53
CA ALA A 144 -19.23 -9.88 -13.29
C ALA A 144 -20.28 -9.35 -12.31
N LYS A 145 -20.75 -10.22 -11.42
CA LYS A 145 -21.66 -9.87 -10.34
C LYS A 145 -21.05 -10.31 -9.02
N ALA A 146 -21.28 -9.53 -7.97
CA ALA A 146 -20.88 -9.91 -6.63
C ALA A 146 -21.64 -11.18 -6.19
N VAL A 147 -20.93 -12.09 -5.56
CA VAL A 147 -21.54 -13.24 -4.87
C VAL A 147 -22.26 -12.73 -3.62
N PRO A 148 -23.48 -13.23 -3.31
CA PRO A 148 -24.16 -12.87 -2.08
C PRO A 148 -23.33 -13.17 -0.85
N THR A 149 -23.42 -12.32 0.17
CA THR A 149 -22.76 -12.56 1.46
C THR A 149 -23.64 -13.47 2.32
N PHE A 150 -23.08 -14.57 2.80
CA PHE A 150 -23.82 -15.56 3.60
C PHE A 150 -23.64 -15.36 5.13
N ALA A 151 -22.65 -14.58 5.56
CA ALA A 151 -22.45 -14.17 6.97
C ALA A 151 -22.69 -15.27 8.03
N GLY A 152 -22.13 -16.47 7.82
CA GLY A 152 -22.29 -17.62 8.71
C GLY A 152 -23.50 -18.51 8.42
N ASN A 153 -24.33 -18.19 7.44
CA ASN A 153 -25.40 -19.05 6.93
C ASN A 153 -24.83 -20.09 5.96
N VAL A 154 -24.34 -21.20 6.50
CA VAL A 154 -23.70 -22.25 5.71
C VAL A 154 -24.70 -22.92 4.77
N ASP A 155 -25.92 -23.21 5.25
CA ASP A 155 -26.96 -23.84 4.43
C ASP A 155 -27.32 -22.98 3.22
N GLY A 156 -27.46 -21.67 3.41
CA GLY A 156 -27.71 -20.76 2.31
C GLY A 156 -26.56 -20.66 1.31
N ALA A 157 -25.31 -20.82 1.77
CA ALA A 157 -24.15 -20.89 0.88
C ALA A 157 -24.16 -22.17 0.04
N VAL A 158 -24.46 -23.31 0.67
CA VAL A 158 -24.57 -24.61 -0.01
C VAL A 158 -25.69 -24.58 -1.04
N ASP A 159 -26.89 -24.12 -0.67
CA ASP A 159 -28.03 -24.00 -1.58
C ASP A 159 -27.69 -23.13 -2.81
N HIS A 160 -26.95 -22.04 -2.59
CA HIS A 160 -26.51 -21.16 -3.68
C HIS A 160 -25.54 -21.87 -4.63
N VAL A 161 -24.54 -22.58 -4.08
CA VAL A 161 -23.58 -23.36 -4.88
C VAL A 161 -24.31 -24.45 -5.67
N GLU A 162 -25.24 -25.21 -5.06
CA GLU A 162 -26.04 -26.20 -5.75
C GLU A 162 -26.87 -25.62 -6.88
N ALA A 163 -27.46 -24.43 -6.65
CA ALA A 163 -28.25 -23.76 -7.67
C ALA A 163 -27.40 -23.35 -8.89
N LEU A 164 -26.16 -22.92 -8.65
CA LEU A 164 -25.22 -22.59 -9.73
C LEU A 164 -24.79 -23.84 -10.49
N LEU A 165 -24.45 -24.93 -9.79
CA LEU A 165 -24.08 -26.20 -10.42
C LEU A 165 -25.21 -26.80 -11.27
N LYS A 166 -26.47 -26.66 -10.84
CA LYS A 166 -27.65 -27.06 -11.63
C LYS A 166 -27.84 -26.23 -12.91
N GLN A 167 -27.19 -25.07 -13.00
CA GLN A 167 -27.18 -24.17 -14.17
C GLN A 167 -25.89 -24.32 -15.00
N ASP A 168 -25.14 -25.39 -14.81
CA ASP A 168 -23.86 -25.68 -15.48
C ASP A 168 -22.75 -24.63 -15.24
N TRP A 169 -22.80 -23.92 -14.09
CA TRP A 169 -21.71 -23.03 -13.69
C TRP A 169 -20.54 -23.84 -13.11
N THR A 170 -19.33 -23.38 -13.40
CA THR A 170 -18.14 -23.84 -12.67
C THR A 170 -17.98 -23.02 -11.39
N VAL A 171 -18.02 -23.67 -10.24
CA VAL A 171 -17.88 -23.03 -8.93
C VAL A 171 -16.49 -23.30 -8.37
N ILE A 172 -15.76 -22.25 -7.99
CA ILE A 172 -14.47 -22.35 -7.33
C ILE A 172 -14.61 -21.71 -5.95
N VAL A 173 -14.33 -22.50 -4.91
CA VAL A 173 -14.30 -22.03 -3.52
C VAL A 173 -12.86 -21.86 -3.09
N ALA A 174 -12.50 -20.64 -2.70
CA ALA A 174 -11.20 -20.33 -2.13
C ALA A 174 -11.33 -20.17 -0.62
N ALA A 175 -10.52 -20.89 0.16
CA ALA A 175 -10.52 -20.82 1.61
C ALA A 175 -9.08 -20.64 2.14
N GLU A 176 -8.96 -19.90 3.25
CA GLU A 176 -7.69 -19.74 3.96
C GLU A 176 -7.47 -20.94 4.89
N GLY A 177 -6.50 -21.79 4.57
CA GLY A 177 -6.06 -22.92 5.40
C GLY A 177 -6.84 -24.22 5.18
N HIS A 178 -6.18 -25.34 5.49
CA HIS A 178 -6.72 -26.69 5.28
C HIS A 178 -7.92 -27.03 6.18
N GLY A 179 -8.04 -26.42 7.35
CA GLY A 179 -9.13 -26.70 8.29
C GLY A 179 -10.50 -26.10 7.93
N LEU A 180 -10.59 -25.37 6.81
CA LEU A 180 -11.85 -24.79 6.30
C LEU A 180 -12.41 -25.52 5.08
N VAL A 181 -11.75 -26.59 4.64
CA VAL A 181 -12.09 -27.32 3.41
C VAL A 181 -12.69 -28.70 3.70
N GLU A 182 -12.80 -29.13 4.98
CA GLU A 182 -13.45 -30.39 5.41
C GLU A 182 -14.95 -30.21 5.60
#